data_80b2eeb51019d20a5c061e4565f0cd15
#
_entry.id   80b2eeb51019d20a5c061e4565f0cd15
#
_cell.length_a   1.000
_cell.length_b   1.000
_cell.length_c   1.000
_cell.angle_alpha   90.00
_cell.angle_beta   90.00
_cell.angle_gamma   90.00
#
_symmetry.space_group_name_H-M   'P 1'
#
loop_
_entity.id
_entity.type
_entity.pdbx_description
1 polymer ?
#
loop_
_entity_poly.entity_id
_entity_poly.type
_entity_poly.pdbx_seq_one_letter_code
_entity_poly.pdbx_strand_id
1 'polypeptide(L)'
;VTTTFLVTATGTGKRRYEVRAAPLPGEFTLLNNQKFAYLDVVKGKLRVLLAGAAPHPDLKALRAAIRQNDNFDLITYLPGISPLKNQDFDVAILHQLPARSGVGAEVLARVAARRVPALYVLGAQSDFGAYNRLGTGLTVQPRGTQTDDVTPVPNPGFSRFTFEDDALRRFVAYPPVPVPFGEIRLGGGAEAALWQQVGQLATRKPLLV
;
A
#
# COMPACT_ATOMS: atom_id res chain seq x y z
N VAL A 1 -1.42 -23.80 17.98
CA VAL A 1 0.03 -23.95 17.71
C VAL A 1 0.29 -23.40 16.31
N THR A 2 1.22 -22.44 16.18
CA THR A 2 1.67 -21.92 14.89
C THR A 2 3.01 -22.56 14.54
N THR A 3 3.15 -23.05 13.31
CA THR A 3 4.40 -23.64 12.82
C THR A 3 4.86 -22.89 11.57
N THR A 4 6.14 -22.52 11.51
CA THR A 4 6.74 -21.85 10.36
C THR A 4 7.62 -22.81 9.59
N PHE A 5 7.43 -22.87 8.27
CA PHE A 5 8.27 -23.64 7.36
C PHE A 5 9.09 -22.69 6.49
N LEU A 6 10.41 -22.89 6.43
CA LEU A 6 11.29 -22.20 5.50
C LEU A 6 11.50 -23.11 4.29
N VAL A 7 11.12 -22.61 3.11
CA VAL A 7 11.26 -23.35 1.85
C VAL A 7 12.04 -22.50 0.85
N THR A 8 13.13 -23.06 0.32
CA THR A 8 13.88 -22.42 -0.77
C THR A 8 13.21 -22.75 -2.09
N ALA A 9 12.78 -21.72 -2.81
CA ALA A 9 12.17 -21.89 -4.12
C ALA A 9 13.22 -22.23 -5.18
N THR A 10 13.06 -23.35 -5.85
CA THR A 10 13.94 -23.82 -6.95
C THR A 10 13.30 -23.52 -8.31
N GLY A 11 13.35 -22.28 -8.77
CA GLY A 11 12.83 -21.87 -10.08
C GLY A 11 11.63 -20.91 -9.97
N THR A 12 11.37 -20.19 -11.05
CA THR A 12 10.34 -19.15 -11.15
C THR A 12 8.97 -19.72 -11.55
N GLY A 13 7.92 -18.91 -11.33
CA GLY A 13 6.53 -19.22 -11.70
C GLY A 13 5.66 -19.64 -10.52
N LYS A 14 4.42 -19.98 -10.82
CA LYS A 14 3.45 -20.37 -9.80
C LYS A 14 3.83 -21.71 -9.19
N ARG A 15 3.93 -21.75 -7.87
CA ARG A 15 4.25 -22.93 -7.09
C ARG A 15 3.11 -23.25 -6.14
N ARG A 16 2.75 -24.50 -6.04
CA ARG A 16 1.82 -25.04 -5.05
C ARG A 16 2.63 -25.84 -4.03
N TYR A 17 2.54 -25.43 -2.80
CA TYR A 17 3.10 -26.16 -1.66
C TYR A 17 1.97 -26.89 -0.94
N GLU A 18 2.23 -28.11 -0.55
CA GLU A 18 1.32 -28.92 0.22
C GLU A 18 1.91 -29.18 1.60
N VAL A 19 1.17 -28.83 2.63
CA VAL A 19 1.51 -29.13 4.02
C VAL A 19 0.59 -30.24 4.49
N ARG A 20 1.19 -31.35 4.95
CA ARG A 20 0.46 -32.51 5.49
C ARG A 20 0.85 -32.72 6.94
N ALA A 21 -0.14 -32.95 7.79
CA ALA A 21 0.04 -33.50 9.12
C ALA A 21 -0.15 -35.00 9.09
N ALA A 22 0.69 -35.76 9.80
CA ALA A 22 0.49 -37.20 9.95
C ALA A 22 -0.77 -37.46 10.77
N PRO A 23 -1.62 -38.43 10.35
CA PRO A 23 -2.80 -38.77 11.12
C PRO A 23 -2.45 -39.27 12.52
N LEU A 24 -3.26 -38.88 13.50
CA LEU A 24 -3.15 -39.37 14.87
C LEU A 24 -4.18 -40.48 15.11
N PRO A 25 -3.87 -41.48 15.95
CA PRO A 25 -4.84 -42.51 16.33
C PRO A 25 -6.07 -41.86 16.99
N GLY A 26 -7.27 -42.19 16.49
CA GLY A 26 -8.53 -41.66 17.01
C GLY A 26 -8.95 -40.32 16.48
N GLU A 27 -8.32 -39.80 15.44
CA GLU A 27 -8.68 -38.55 14.79
C GLU A 27 -10.04 -38.66 14.10
N PHE A 28 -10.93 -37.68 14.38
CA PHE A 28 -12.31 -37.70 13.86
C PHE A 28 -12.39 -37.46 12.36
N THR A 29 -11.47 -36.67 11.79
CA THR A 29 -11.41 -36.35 10.36
C THR A 29 -9.98 -36.16 9.88
N LEU A 30 -9.67 -36.63 8.69
CA LEU A 30 -8.38 -36.45 8.04
C LEU A 30 -8.38 -35.28 7.04
N LEU A 31 -9.53 -34.67 6.80
CA LEU A 31 -9.69 -33.59 5.80
C LEU A 31 -8.93 -32.30 6.16
N ASN A 32 -8.70 -32.07 7.45
CA ASN A 32 -7.94 -30.93 7.94
C ASN A 32 -6.43 -31.16 7.98
N ASN A 33 -5.97 -32.38 7.72
CA ASN A 33 -4.54 -32.78 7.77
C ASN A 33 -3.76 -32.35 6.53
N GLN A 34 -4.42 -31.69 5.58
CA GLN A 34 -3.81 -31.24 4.33
C GLN A 34 -4.19 -29.78 4.06
N LYS A 35 -3.18 -28.95 3.76
CA LYS A 35 -3.38 -27.57 3.32
C LYS A 35 -2.47 -27.23 2.15
N PHE A 36 -2.98 -26.37 1.25
CA PHE A 36 -2.22 -25.90 0.11
C PHE A 36 -1.90 -24.43 0.26
N ALA A 37 -0.66 -24.04 -0.05
CA ALA A 37 -0.24 -22.67 -0.23
C ALA A 37 0.18 -22.46 -1.69
N TYR A 38 -0.24 -21.37 -2.28
CA TYR A 38 0.11 -20.98 -3.64
C TYR A 38 1.01 -19.73 -3.58
N LEU A 39 2.18 -19.82 -4.19
CA LEU A 39 3.15 -18.75 -4.24
C LEU A 39 3.55 -18.49 -5.70
N ASP A 40 3.77 -17.23 -6.03
CA ASP A 40 4.37 -16.84 -7.31
C ASP A 40 5.84 -16.51 -7.08
N VAL A 41 6.72 -17.36 -7.60
CA VAL A 41 8.17 -17.20 -7.48
C VAL A 41 8.67 -16.39 -8.65
N VAL A 42 9.05 -15.14 -8.39
CA VAL A 42 9.60 -14.23 -9.38
C VAL A 42 11.13 -14.29 -9.41
N LYS A 43 11.73 -14.12 -10.58
CA LYS A 43 13.18 -14.06 -10.72
C LYS A 43 13.65 -12.63 -10.50
N GLY A 44 14.53 -12.44 -9.53
CA GLY A 44 15.11 -11.14 -9.20
C GLY A 44 14.33 -10.38 -8.14
N LYS A 45 14.83 -9.21 -7.80
CA LYS A 45 14.21 -8.31 -6.84
C LYS A 45 13.07 -7.54 -7.50
N LEU A 46 12.01 -7.29 -6.73
CA LEU A 46 10.92 -6.40 -7.16
C LEU A 46 11.43 -4.96 -7.14
N ARG A 47 11.36 -4.28 -8.26
CA ARG A 47 11.85 -2.90 -8.40
C ARG A 47 10.74 -1.94 -7.99
N VAL A 48 10.97 -1.24 -6.89
CA VAL A 48 10.02 -0.28 -6.30
C VAL A 48 10.46 1.13 -6.66
N LEU A 49 9.65 1.85 -7.42
CA LEU A 49 9.83 3.29 -7.63
C LEU A 49 9.23 4.05 -6.45
N LEU A 50 10.05 4.79 -5.73
CA LEU A 50 9.60 5.79 -4.74
C LEU A 50 9.78 7.17 -5.36
N ALA A 51 8.66 7.80 -5.72
CA ALA A 51 8.64 9.12 -6.34
C ALA A 51 7.95 10.14 -5.43
N GLY A 52 8.57 11.29 -5.22
CA GLY A 52 8.02 12.39 -4.42
C GLY A 52 7.92 13.69 -5.20
N ALA A 53 6.93 14.52 -4.86
CA ALA A 53 6.79 15.86 -5.42
C ALA A 53 7.90 16.82 -4.94
N ALA A 54 8.35 16.64 -3.69
CA ALA A 54 9.42 17.40 -3.05
C ALA A 54 10.07 16.55 -1.94
N PRO A 55 11.22 16.97 -1.39
CA PRO A 55 11.79 16.35 -0.18
C PRO A 55 10.78 16.36 0.98
N HIS A 56 10.62 15.20 1.62
CA HIS A 56 9.68 15.03 2.73
C HIS A 56 10.16 13.94 3.70
N PRO A 57 9.92 14.06 5.03
CA PRO A 57 10.28 13.04 6.01
C PRO A 57 9.71 11.66 5.70
N ASP A 58 8.48 11.59 5.18
CA ASP A 58 7.81 10.34 4.81
C ASP A 58 8.60 9.54 3.78
N LEU A 59 9.27 10.23 2.83
CA LEU A 59 10.12 9.55 1.84
C LEU A 59 11.30 8.85 2.49
N LYS A 60 11.83 9.42 3.58
CA LYS A 60 12.87 8.77 4.37
C LYS A 60 12.35 7.51 5.07
N ALA A 61 11.16 7.59 5.66
CA ALA A 61 10.51 6.48 6.34
C ALA A 61 10.15 5.36 5.35
N LEU A 62 9.51 5.69 4.23
CA LEU A 62 9.17 4.73 3.16
C LEU A 62 10.42 4.05 2.59
N ARG A 63 11.47 4.84 2.33
CA ARG A 63 12.77 4.30 1.88
C ARG A 63 13.36 3.32 2.88
N ALA A 64 13.31 3.63 4.17
CA ALA A 64 13.81 2.76 5.23
C ALA A 64 13.01 1.45 5.26
N ALA A 65 11.67 1.53 5.21
CA ALA A 65 10.79 0.36 5.20
C ALA A 65 11.04 -0.55 3.98
N ILE A 66 11.16 0.02 2.77
CA ILE A 66 11.42 -0.76 1.55
C ILE A 66 12.76 -1.48 1.65
N ARG A 67 13.79 -0.82 2.19
CA ARG A 67 15.14 -1.39 2.31
C ARG A 67 15.29 -2.48 3.37
N GLN A 68 14.32 -2.64 4.27
CA GLN A 68 14.31 -3.74 5.23
C GLN A 68 14.05 -5.11 4.56
N ASN A 69 13.54 -5.12 3.35
CA ASN A 69 13.27 -6.35 2.62
C ASN A 69 14.26 -6.49 1.45
N ASP A 70 15.13 -7.49 1.55
CA ASP A 70 16.17 -7.78 0.56
C ASP A 70 15.61 -8.16 -0.82
N ASN A 71 14.32 -8.48 -0.92
CA ASN A 71 13.66 -8.79 -2.19
C ASN A 71 13.23 -7.55 -2.98
N PHE A 72 13.47 -6.35 -2.45
CA PHE A 72 13.15 -5.10 -3.12
C PHE A 72 14.40 -4.36 -3.60
N ASP A 73 14.36 -3.86 -4.83
CA ASP A 73 15.29 -2.88 -5.37
C ASP A 73 14.61 -1.51 -5.41
N LEU A 74 15.20 -0.53 -4.75
CA LEU A 74 14.64 0.81 -4.65
C LEU A 74 15.18 1.74 -5.73
N ILE A 75 14.27 2.27 -6.55
CA ILE A 75 14.50 3.36 -7.47
C ILE A 75 13.88 4.62 -6.85
N THR A 76 14.62 5.73 -6.83
CA THR A 76 14.12 6.98 -6.26
C THR A 76 14.02 8.03 -7.34
N TYR A 77 12.89 8.75 -7.37
CA TYR A 77 12.71 9.97 -8.13
C TYR A 77 12.40 11.14 -7.21
N LEU A 78 13.15 12.22 -7.36
CA LEU A 78 12.91 13.47 -6.65
C LEU A 78 13.34 14.64 -7.53
N PRO A 79 12.45 15.58 -7.86
CA PRO A 79 12.76 16.70 -8.75
C PRO A 79 14.01 17.47 -8.32
N GLY A 80 14.93 17.71 -9.23
CA GLY A 80 16.16 18.43 -8.97
C GLY A 80 17.24 17.70 -8.16
N ILE A 81 16.92 16.53 -7.58
CA ILE A 81 17.84 15.75 -6.73
C ILE A 81 18.14 14.38 -7.33
N SER A 82 17.10 13.64 -7.70
CA SER A 82 17.23 12.29 -8.26
C SER A 82 16.34 12.17 -9.49
N PRO A 83 16.88 12.33 -10.71
CA PRO A 83 16.09 12.26 -11.93
C PRO A 83 15.57 10.85 -12.17
N LEU A 84 14.47 10.75 -12.91
CA LEU A 84 13.92 9.48 -13.34
C LEU A 84 14.87 8.80 -14.32
N LYS A 85 15.46 7.69 -13.90
CA LYS A 85 16.33 6.89 -14.78
C LYS A 85 15.49 6.09 -15.78
N ASN A 86 16.11 5.78 -16.93
CA ASN A 86 15.46 4.93 -17.93
C ASN A 86 15.58 3.44 -17.57
N GLN A 87 15.03 3.08 -16.41
CA GLN A 87 14.96 1.68 -15.94
C GLN A 87 13.53 1.32 -15.60
N ASP A 88 13.21 0.04 -15.71
CA ASP A 88 11.88 -0.46 -15.41
C ASP A 88 11.66 -0.57 -13.91
N PHE A 89 10.41 -0.46 -13.50
CA PHE A 89 9.96 -0.71 -12.14
C PHE A 89 8.64 -1.50 -12.17
N ASP A 90 8.42 -2.27 -11.13
CA ASP A 90 7.34 -3.25 -11.05
C ASP A 90 6.18 -2.74 -10.19
N VAL A 91 6.46 -1.78 -9.28
CA VAL A 91 5.47 -1.08 -8.46
C VAL A 91 5.93 0.35 -8.22
N ALA A 92 5.01 1.29 -8.05
CA ALA A 92 5.31 2.70 -7.76
C ALA A 92 4.67 3.15 -6.44
N ILE A 93 5.40 3.92 -5.64
CA ILE A 93 4.89 4.68 -4.50
C ILE A 93 5.02 6.15 -4.85
N LEU A 94 3.89 6.83 -4.96
CA LEU A 94 3.77 8.18 -5.47
C LEU A 94 3.38 9.13 -4.33
N HIS A 95 4.38 9.77 -3.74
CA HIS A 95 4.20 10.68 -2.60
C HIS A 95 3.87 12.08 -3.09
N GLN A 96 2.65 12.53 -2.79
CA GLN A 96 2.08 13.83 -3.16
C GLN A 96 2.04 14.10 -4.67
N LEU A 97 1.99 13.03 -5.46
CA LEU A 97 1.80 13.07 -6.92
C LEU A 97 0.39 12.54 -7.27
N PRO A 98 -0.29 13.11 -8.27
CA PRO A 98 0.06 14.32 -9.02
C PRO A 98 0.16 15.57 -8.14
N ALA A 99 1.13 16.43 -8.43
CA ALA A 99 1.36 17.65 -7.66
C ALA A 99 0.79 18.89 -8.37
N ARG A 100 0.34 19.88 -7.60
CA ARG A 100 -0.16 21.18 -8.14
C ARG A 100 0.86 21.91 -8.99
N SER A 101 2.15 21.72 -8.71
CA SER A 101 3.25 22.31 -9.50
C SER A 101 3.45 21.64 -10.86
N GLY A 102 2.76 20.52 -11.14
CA GLY A 102 2.96 19.74 -12.35
C GLY A 102 4.22 18.87 -12.36
N VAL A 103 5.05 18.92 -11.31
CA VAL A 103 6.25 18.04 -11.23
C VAL A 103 5.83 16.58 -11.19
N GLY A 104 6.69 15.70 -11.73
CA GLY A 104 6.44 14.27 -11.77
C GLY A 104 5.45 13.81 -12.84
N ALA A 105 5.02 14.69 -13.75
CA ALA A 105 4.13 14.31 -14.86
C ALA A 105 4.73 13.16 -15.69
N GLU A 106 6.03 13.15 -15.91
CA GLU A 106 6.76 12.07 -16.60
C GLU A 106 6.67 10.72 -15.88
N VAL A 107 6.71 10.74 -14.54
CA VAL A 107 6.55 9.55 -13.70
C VAL A 107 5.13 9.01 -13.86
N LEU A 108 4.13 9.87 -13.73
CA LEU A 108 2.71 9.50 -13.87
C LEU A 108 2.41 8.94 -15.25
N ALA A 109 2.93 9.58 -16.31
CA ALA A 109 2.79 9.11 -17.68
C ALA A 109 3.39 7.70 -17.85
N ARG A 110 4.55 7.45 -17.25
CA ARG A 110 5.23 6.15 -17.32
C ARG A 110 4.48 5.07 -16.54
N VAL A 111 3.96 5.39 -15.35
CA VAL A 111 3.11 4.49 -14.55
C VAL A 111 1.86 4.11 -15.33
N ALA A 112 1.18 5.09 -15.93
CA ALA A 112 -0.03 4.88 -16.72
C ALA A 112 0.23 4.06 -18.00
N ALA A 113 1.26 4.42 -18.78
CA ALA A 113 1.59 3.74 -20.03
C ALA A 113 1.94 2.26 -19.83
N ARG A 114 2.56 1.92 -18.71
CA ARG A 114 2.95 0.55 -18.38
C ARG A 114 1.96 -0.18 -17.48
N ARG A 115 0.89 0.49 -17.05
CA ARG A 115 -0.10 -0.04 -16.10
C ARG A 115 0.54 -0.60 -14.83
N VAL A 116 1.56 0.10 -14.32
CA VAL A 116 2.25 -0.32 -13.11
C VAL A 116 1.32 -0.09 -11.90
N PRO A 117 1.18 -1.08 -11.01
CA PRO A 117 0.47 -0.88 -9.75
C PRO A 117 1.08 0.28 -8.95
N ALA A 118 0.24 1.17 -8.42
CA ALA A 118 0.72 2.36 -7.73
C ALA A 118 -0.02 2.60 -6.41
N LEU A 119 0.76 2.89 -5.37
CA LEU A 119 0.29 3.42 -4.09
C LEU A 119 0.42 4.94 -4.12
N TYR A 120 -0.68 5.66 -3.96
CA TYR A 120 -0.72 7.12 -3.86
C TYR A 120 -0.75 7.55 -2.39
N VAL A 121 0.24 8.30 -1.97
CA VAL A 121 0.29 8.97 -0.66
C VAL A 121 -0.04 10.43 -0.89
N LEU A 122 -1.30 10.80 -0.64
CA LEU A 122 -1.79 12.17 -0.87
C LEU A 122 -1.39 13.08 0.30
N GLY A 123 -1.21 14.37 0.01
CA GLY A 123 -0.82 15.35 1.02
C GLY A 123 -1.00 16.80 0.53
N ALA A 124 -0.36 17.73 1.24
CA ALA A 124 -0.56 19.16 1.04
C ALA A 124 -0.21 19.68 -0.36
N GLN A 125 0.73 19.01 -1.07
CA GLN A 125 1.13 19.41 -2.42
C GLN A 125 0.34 18.71 -3.52
N SER A 126 -0.52 17.74 -3.17
CA SER A 126 -1.29 16.96 -4.15
C SER A 126 -2.30 17.84 -4.89
N ASP A 127 -2.40 17.62 -6.20
CA ASP A 127 -3.50 18.10 -7.02
C ASP A 127 -4.63 17.08 -6.98
N PHE A 128 -5.61 17.29 -6.10
CA PHE A 128 -6.74 16.38 -5.95
C PHE A 128 -7.62 16.32 -7.21
N GLY A 129 -7.71 17.42 -7.99
CA GLY A 129 -8.43 17.39 -9.27
C GLY A 129 -7.75 16.48 -10.30
N ALA A 130 -6.43 16.59 -10.42
CA ALA A 130 -5.65 15.68 -11.27
C ALA A 130 -5.71 14.22 -10.77
N TYR A 131 -5.62 14.01 -9.45
CA TYR A 131 -5.74 12.70 -8.85
C TYR A 131 -7.11 12.05 -9.14
N ASN A 132 -8.20 12.78 -8.94
CA ASN A 132 -9.55 12.27 -9.19
C ASN A 132 -9.76 11.84 -10.66
N ARG A 133 -9.09 12.50 -11.61
CA ARG A 133 -9.13 12.11 -13.03
C ARG A 133 -8.42 10.79 -13.33
N LEU A 134 -7.57 10.30 -12.43
CA LEU A 134 -6.91 8.98 -12.60
C LEU A 134 -7.87 7.80 -12.41
N GLY A 135 -9.03 8.02 -11.78
CA GLY A 135 -10.03 6.96 -11.59
C GLY A 135 -9.56 5.82 -10.70
N THR A 136 -8.80 6.12 -9.64
CA THR A 136 -8.18 5.13 -8.73
C THR A 136 -9.17 4.42 -7.80
N GLY A 137 -10.47 4.79 -7.85
CA GLY A 137 -11.46 4.27 -6.93
C GLY A 137 -11.62 5.09 -5.65
N LEU A 138 -10.81 6.14 -5.46
CA LEU A 138 -10.95 7.12 -4.39
C LEU A 138 -11.13 8.52 -5.00
N THR A 139 -12.12 9.27 -4.51
CA THR A 139 -12.33 10.67 -4.87
C THR A 139 -12.17 11.55 -3.66
N VAL A 140 -11.37 12.62 -3.80
CA VAL A 140 -11.10 13.60 -2.74
C VAL A 140 -11.55 14.98 -3.21
N GLN A 141 -12.49 15.60 -2.48
CA GLN A 141 -13.02 16.94 -2.76
C GLN A 141 -12.83 17.84 -1.54
N PRO A 142 -11.70 18.54 -1.42
CA PRO A 142 -11.45 19.43 -0.30
C PRO A 142 -12.42 20.61 -0.29
N ARG A 143 -12.80 21.06 0.90
CA ARG A 143 -13.54 22.32 1.12
C ARG A 143 -12.59 23.34 1.72
N GLY A 144 -12.09 24.23 0.90
CA GLY A 144 -11.09 25.23 1.32
C GLY A 144 -9.71 24.63 1.58
N THR A 145 -8.96 25.23 2.50
CA THR A 145 -7.59 24.83 2.87
C THR A 145 -7.50 24.17 4.25
N GLN A 146 -8.64 23.93 4.89
CA GLN A 146 -8.72 23.34 6.22
C GLN A 146 -8.38 21.85 6.19
N THR A 147 -7.86 21.37 7.31
CA THR A 147 -7.57 19.95 7.54
C THR A 147 -8.25 19.49 8.83
N ASP A 148 -8.64 18.23 8.86
CA ASP A 148 -9.03 17.50 10.07
C ASP A 148 -7.85 16.65 10.55
N ASP A 149 -7.61 16.66 11.86
CA ASP A 149 -6.68 15.71 12.48
C ASP A 149 -7.41 14.39 12.76
N VAL A 150 -6.99 13.34 12.06
CA VAL A 150 -7.67 12.04 12.13
C VAL A 150 -6.76 10.94 12.65
N THR A 151 -7.34 10.00 13.38
CA THR A 151 -6.71 8.74 13.76
C THR A 151 -7.22 7.60 12.87
N PRO A 152 -6.34 6.64 12.51
CA PRO A 152 -6.75 5.49 11.73
C PRO A 152 -7.56 4.49 12.56
N VAL A 153 -8.66 3.99 12.00
CA VAL A 153 -9.46 2.90 12.57
C VAL A 153 -9.55 1.77 11.57
N PRO A 154 -9.14 0.55 11.93
CA PRO A 154 -9.25 -0.60 11.04
C PRO A 154 -10.68 -0.88 10.61
N ASN A 155 -10.85 -1.26 9.34
CA ASN A 155 -12.14 -1.70 8.82
C ASN A 155 -12.27 -3.21 9.03
N PRO A 156 -13.18 -3.68 9.91
CA PRO A 156 -13.36 -5.12 10.13
C PRO A 156 -13.90 -5.87 8.91
N GLY A 157 -14.51 -5.17 7.95
CA GLY A 157 -15.02 -5.74 6.70
C GLY A 157 -13.98 -5.81 5.58
N PHE A 158 -12.76 -5.31 5.81
CA PHE A 158 -11.70 -5.35 4.79
C PHE A 158 -11.21 -6.78 4.55
N SER A 159 -11.17 -7.21 3.29
CA SER A 159 -10.95 -8.61 2.93
C SER A 159 -9.75 -8.88 2.03
N ARG A 160 -9.06 -7.86 1.54
CA ARG A 160 -7.96 -8.02 0.57
C ARG A 160 -6.69 -8.64 1.16
N PHE A 161 -6.38 -8.30 2.40
CA PHE A 161 -5.31 -8.90 3.18
C PHE A 161 -5.61 -8.71 4.69
N THR A 162 -4.87 -9.43 5.54
CA THR A 162 -5.02 -9.32 6.99
C THR A 162 -3.86 -8.52 7.56
N PHE A 163 -4.17 -7.52 8.38
CA PHE A 163 -3.16 -6.86 9.19
C PHE A 163 -2.71 -7.77 10.32
N GLU A 164 -1.42 -7.76 10.61
CA GLU A 164 -0.89 -8.39 11.81
C GLU A 164 -1.40 -7.66 13.07
N ASP A 165 -1.61 -8.40 14.16
CA ASP A 165 -2.11 -7.84 15.42
C ASP A 165 -1.24 -6.70 15.96
N ASP A 166 0.07 -6.77 15.74
CA ASP A 166 1.00 -5.72 16.11
C ASP A 166 0.78 -4.43 15.29
N ALA A 167 0.51 -4.54 14.00
CA ALA A 167 0.17 -3.40 13.14
C ALA A 167 -1.13 -2.74 13.59
N LEU A 168 -2.16 -3.53 13.93
CA LEU A 168 -3.43 -3.03 14.42
C LEU A 168 -3.27 -2.24 15.73
N ARG A 169 -2.45 -2.74 16.66
CA ARG A 169 -2.14 -2.02 17.91
C ARG A 169 -1.40 -0.70 17.66
N ARG A 170 -0.48 -0.68 16.69
CA ARG A 170 0.27 0.53 16.32
C ARG A 170 -0.61 1.60 15.70
N PHE A 171 -1.59 1.25 14.87
CA PHE A 171 -2.49 2.23 14.26
C PHE A 171 -3.19 3.10 15.29
N VAL A 172 -3.63 2.51 16.41
CA VAL A 172 -4.29 3.26 17.49
C VAL A 172 -3.31 4.14 18.27
N ALA A 173 -2.01 3.78 18.30
CA ALA A 173 -0.98 4.50 19.04
C ALA A 173 -0.33 5.63 18.22
N TYR A 174 -0.56 5.70 16.90
CA TYR A 174 -0.01 6.77 16.07
C TYR A 174 -0.65 8.13 16.39
N PRO A 175 0.13 9.23 16.31
CA PRO A 175 -0.44 10.56 16.41
C PRO A 175 -1.43 10.79 15.25
N PRO A 176 -2.42 11.67 15.46
CA PRO A 176 -3.33 12.05 14.38
C PRO A 176 -2.59 12.56 13.15
N VAL A 177 -3.14 12.26 11.97
CA VAL A 177 -2.61 12.74 10.71
C VAL A 177 -3.54 13.79 10.10
N PRO A 178 -3.03 14.90 9.55
CA PRO A 178 -3.85 15.91 8.90
C PRO A 178 -4.35 15.38 7.55
N VAL A 179 -5.66 15.39 7.36
CA VAL A 179 -6.32 15.09 6.09
C VAL A 179 -7.13 16.30 5.61
N PRO A 180 -7.32 16.50 4.30
CA PRO A 180 -8.12 17.61 3.80
C PRO A 180 -9.55 17.54 4.35
N PHE A 181 -10.02 18.67 4.92
CA PHE A 181 -11.43 18.81 5.27
C PHE A 181 -12.25 18.79 3.99
N GLY A 182 -13.33 17.99 3.97
CA GLY A 182 -14.18 17.89 2.80
C GLY A 182 -14.75 16.50 2.60
N GLU A 183 -15.03 16.19 1.34
CA GLU A 183 -15.67 14.96 0.97
C GLU A 183 -14.63 13.98 0.42
N ILE A 184 -14.60 12.77 1.00
CA ILE A 184 -13.75 11.67 0.56
C ILE A 184 -14.65 10.47 0.36
N ARG A 185 -14.72 9.97 -0.89
CA ARG A 185 -15.64 8.89 -1.29
C ARG A 185 -14.91 7.74 -1.95
N LEU A 186 -15.40 6.52 -1.66
CA LEU A 186 -15.02 5.32 -2.40
C LEU A 186 -15.81 5.23 -3.69
N GLY A 187 -15.13 4.93 -4.77
CA GLY A 187 -15.74 4.52 -6.04
C GLY A 187 -16.04 3.02 -6.09
N GLY A 188 -16.70 2.59 -7.14
CA GLY A 188 -17.04 1.19 -7.32
C GLY A 188 -15.81 0.27 -7.36
N GLY A 189 -15.86 -0.82 -6.56
CA GLY A 189 -14.79 -1.81 -6.47
C GLY A 189 -13.62 -1.45 -5.54
N ALA A 190 -13.59 -0.23 -4.99
CA ALA A 190 -12.61 0.17 -3.98
C ALA A 190 -13.08 -0.23 -2.58
N GLU A 191 -12.15 -0.60 -1.72
CA GLU A 191 -12.41 -1.06 -0.36
C GLU A 191 -11.47 -0.35 0.60
N ALA A 192 -12.03 0.26 1.67
CA ALA A 192 -11.21 0.91 2.67
C ALA A 192 -10.61 -0.11 3.63
N ALA A 193 -9.30 -0.08 3.79
CA ALA A 193 -8.59 -0.83 4.82
C ALA A 193 -8.64 -0.12 6.18
N LEU A 194 -8.57 1.23 6.15
CA LEU A 194 -8.66 2.07 7.34
C LEU A 194 -9.69 3.18 7.12
N TRP A 195 -10.46 3.46 8.16
CA TRP A 195 -11.38 4.62 8.25
C TRP A 195 -10.75 5.75 9.05
N GLN A 196 -11.29 6.94 8.88
CA GLN A 196 -10.93 8.14 9.64
C GLN A 196 -11.76 8.22 10.91
N GLN A 197 -11.13 8.57 12.02
CA GLN A 197 -11.79 8.98 13.26
C GLN A 197 -11.31 10.39 13.62
N VAL A 198 -12.25 11.29 13.88
CA VAL A 198 -12.01 12.68 14.31
C VAL A 198 -12.37 12.77 15.81
N GLY A 199 -11.38 12.95 16.66
CA GLY A 199 -11.58 12.85 18.11
C GLY A 199 -12.20 11.50 18.50
N GLN A 200 -13.41 11.52 19.04
CA GLN A 200 -14.16 10.30 19.40
C GLN A 200 -15.18 9.88 18.33
N LEU A 201 -15.32 10.65 17.26
CA LEU A 201 -16.30 10.39 16.20
C LEU A 201 -15.70 9.49 15.13
N ALA A 202 -16.15 8.24 15.10
CA ALA A 202 -15.86 7.35 13.98
C ALA A 202 -16.60 7.84 12.72
N THR A 203 -15.86 8.07 11.65
CA THR A 203 -16.43 8.45 10.35
C THR A 203 -16.38 7.26 9.39
N ARG A 204 -17.16 7.32 8.32
CA ARG A 204 -17.03 6.37 7.20
C ARG A 204 -16.22 6.96 6.04
N LYS A 205 -15.37 7.94 6.33
CA LYS A 205 -14.44 8.47 5.34
C LYS A 205 -13.22 7.53 5.28
N PRO A 206 -12.80 7.10 4.08
CA PRO A 206 -11.64 6.23 3.95
C PRO A 206 -10.33 7.01 4.25
N LEU A 207 -9.39 6.33 4.90
CA LEU A 207 -8.03 6.83 5.13
C LEU A 207 -7.00 6.04 4.31
N LEU A 208 -7.15 4.72 4.24
CA LEU A 208 -6.37 3.82 3.38
C LEU A 208 -7.35 2.98 2.54
N VAL A 209 -7.09 2.92 1.25
CA VAL A 209 -7.93 2.22 0.26
C VAL A 209 -7.06 1.26 -0.55
#